data_f816e456d73a43be05547d36d3629fec
#
_entry.id   f816e456d73a43be05547d36d3629fec
#
_cell.length_a   1.000
_cell.length_b   1.000
_cell.length_c   1.000
_cell.angle_alpha   90.00
_cell.angle_beta   90.00
_cell.angle_gamma   90.00
#
_symmetry.space_group_name_H-M   'P 1'
#
loop_
_entity.id
_entity.type
_entity.pdbx_description
1 polymer ?
#
loop_
_entity_poly.entity_id
_entity_poly.type
_entity_poly.pdbx_seq_one_letter_code
_entity_poly.pdbx_strand_id
1 'polypeptide(L)'
;MTNQLFINNEFIESQSKETMDVINPATGEAFDTITLATEEEVNDAIEKSQQAQLEWERVPQPTRAEHVKLLIPLLEKNRDEIAQLYVKEQGKTLTQAYGEIDKSISFIDYMTSLSMSDKGRILQNSIANETIQIINKSIGVTAGIVPWNAPILVLMRKVIPAIVTGCSVVIKPSEETTLLTLRLAELFRASTIPAGLIQIVPGTGETVGTQLASHKDIQLISLTGSMRAGKSVYENAAQTVKKVNLELGGNAPVIVTSNADLDKAVNYIVTARINNAGQVCTCPERIFVHEDVHDDFLNKVTSKMKSLTVGDPFDENTDYGAIINQKQLDSIHEKVQDAIKNGATLMTGGHQLKRHGFFYAPTVLDSVRKDDNVFKDEIFGPVLAITTYRDFEQVIEDANDTNAGLSSYIFSENLTEVMTATERLKFGEVYANCEAEEVVNGYHAGWRESGLGGADGIHGFEEYYNTTVSYIRY
;
A
#
# COMPACT_ATOMS: atom_id res chain seq x y z
N MET A 1 -1.04 -18.19 -19.04
CA MET A 1 -1.85 -17.24 -18.26
C MET A 1 -1.85 -15.83 -18.84
N THR A 2 -1.08 -15.59 -19.82
CA THR A 2 -0.58 -14.28 -20.25
C THR A 2 -1.57 -13.37 -20.96
N ASN A 3 -2.73 -13.81 -21.39
CA ASN A 3 -3.68 -12.99 -22.13
C ASN A 3 -5.10 -13.14 -21.58
N GLN A 4 -5.24 -13.28 -20.27
CA GLN A 4 -6.51 -13.65 -19.67
C GLN A 4 -6.95 -12.66 -18.59
N LEU A 5 -8.27 -12.45 -18.56
CA LEU A 5 -8.98 -11.84 -17.45
C LEU A 5 -9.46 -12.95 -16.51
N PHE A 6 -9.76 -12.60 -15.27
CA PHE A 6 -10.40 -13.53 -14.36
C PHE A 6 -11.82 -13.05 -14.03
N ILE A 7 -12.81 -13.69 -14.67
CA ILE A 7 -14.23 -13.31 -14.55
C ILE A 7 -15.06 -14.55 -14.24
N ASN A 8 -15.93 -14.47 -13.23
CA ASN A 8 -16.83 -15.55 -12.81
C ASN A 8 -16.10 -16.86 -12.48
N ASN A 9 -14.94 -16.75 -11.80
CA ASN A 9 -14.08 -17.87 -11.41
C ASN A 9 -13.43 -18.62 -12.58
N GLU A 10 -13.38 -18.01 -13.77
CA GLU A 10 -12.79 -18.56 -14.97
C GLU A 10 -11.76 -17.60 -15.55
N PHE A 11 -10.69 -18.14 -16.14
CA PHE A 11 -9.76 -17.37 -16.96
C PHE A 11 -10.30 -17.31 -18.39
N ILE A 12 -10.57 -16.10 -18.85
CA ILE A 12 -11.11 -15.85 -20.20
C ILE A 12 -10.14 -15.03 -21.03
N GLU A 13 -10.05 -15.33 -22.32
CA GLU A 13 -9.29 -14.50 -23.27
C GLU A 13 -10.05 -13.19 -23.49
N SER A 14 -9.35 -12.06 -23.36
CA SER A 14 -9.94 -10.76 -23.69
C SER A 14 -10.17 -10.63 -25.21
N GLN A 15 -11.24 -9.96 -25.56
CA GLN A 15 -11.53 -9.56 -26.94
C GLN A 15 -10.72 -8.33 -27.38
N SER A 16 -10.01 -7.69 -26.45
CA SER A 16 -9.13 -6.56 -26.74
C SER A 16 -7.92 -7.00 -27.58
N LYS A 17 -7.46 -6.11 -28.42
CA LYS A 17 -6.16 -6.25 -29.12
C LYS A 17 -5.05 -5.47 -28.45
N GLU A 18 -5.37 -4.72 -27.40
CA GLU A 18 -4.40 -3.92 -26.65
C GLU A 18 -3.65 -4.81 -25.67
N THR A 19 -2.34 -4.82 -25.79
CA THR A 19 -1.43 -5.56 -24.91
C THR A 19 -0.39 -4.65 -24.30
N MET A 20 0.15 -5.05 -23.17
CA MET A 20 1.31 -4.41 -22.53
C MET A 20 2.37 -5.46 -22.21
N ASP A 21 3.62 -5.08 -22.42
CA ASP A 21 4.76 -5.91 -22.02
C ASP A 21 4.91 -5.91 -20.49
N VAL A 22 5.21 -7.08 -19.94
CA VAL A 22 5.60 -7.24 -18.54
C VAL A 22 7.12 -7.26 -18.47
N ILE A 23 7.68 -6.25 -17.85
CA ILE A 23 9.13 -6.05 -17.81
C ILE A 23 9.68 -6.64 -16.50
N ASN A 24 10.80 -7.35 -16.59
CA ASN A 24 11.57 -7.70 -15.42
C ASN A 24 12.48 -6.53 -15.03
N PRO A 25 12.25 -5.85 -13.90
CA PRO A 25 13.03 -4.67 -13.51
C PRO A 25 14.52 -4.95 -13.32
N ALA A 26 14.89 -6.18 -12.94
CA ALA A 26 16.28 -6.57 -12.73
C ALA A 26 17.07 -6.75 -14.03
N THR A 27 16.41 -6.99 -15.16
CA THR A 27 17.05 -7.12 -16.47
C THR A 27 16.70 -5.97 -17.42
N GLY A 28 15.57 -5.30 -17.23
CA GLY A 28 15.02 -4.31 -18.14
C GLY A 28 14.38 -4.93 -19.40
N GLU A 29 14.20 -6.24 -19.44
CA GLU A 29 13.69 -6.97 -20.60
C GLU A 29 12.24 -7.44 -20.36
N ALA A 30 11.44 -7.42 -21.41
CA ALA A 30 10.11 -8.03 -21.40
C ALA A 30 10.24 -9.55 -21.27
N PHE A 31 9.50 -10.15 -20.34
CA PHE A 31 9.47 -11.60 -20.18
C PHE A 31 8.09 -12.22 -20.42
N ASP A 32 7.05 -11.37 -20.50
CA ASP A 32 5.69 -11.77 -20.83
C ASP A 32 4.89 -10.57 -21.35
N THR A 33 3.61 -10.79 -21.69
CA THR A 33 2.65 -9.76 -22.09
C THR A 33 1.30 -9.97 -21.41
N ILE A 34 0.55 -8.92 -21.17
CA ILE A 34 -0.83 -8.95 -20.69
C ILE A 34 -1.76 -8.32 -21.72
N THR A 35 -3.00 -8.77 -21.78
CA THR A 35 -4.07 -8.13 -22.56
C THR A 35 -4.93 -7.29 -21.64
N LEU A 36 -5.30 -6.09 -22.09
CA LEU A 36 -6.15 -5.18 -21.34
C LEU A 36 -7.62 -5.52 -21.55
N ALA A 37 -8.46 -5.30 -20.52
CA ALA A 37 -9.90 -5.52 -20.61
C ALA A 37 -10.58 -4.45 -21.48
N THR A 38 -11.63 -4.85 -22.21
CA THR A 38 -12.55 -3.91 -22.85
C THR A 38 -13.55 -3.34 -21.85
N GLU A 39 -14.22 -2.25 -22.23
CA GLU A 39 -15.30 -1.65 -21.42
C GLU A 39 -16.44 -2.66 -21.18
N GLU A 40 -16.79 -3.45 -22.18
CA GLU A 40 -17.85 -4.46 -22.09
C GLU A 40 -17.48 -5.59 -21.12
N GLU A 41 -16.21 -6.03 -21.11
CA GLU A 41 -15.73 -7.05 -20.18
C GLU A 41 -15.72 -6.56 -18.74
N VAL A 42 -15.39 -5.30 -18.49
CA VAL A 42 -15.48 -4.68 -17.18
C VAL A 42 -16.95 -4.61 -16.72
N ASN A 43 -17.87 -4.22 -17.60
CA ASN A 43 -19.31 -4.18 -17.30
C ASN A 43 -19.84 -5.59 -16.98
N ASP A 44 -19.47 -6.61 -17.77
CA ASP A 44 -19.81 -8.02 -17.52
C ASP A 44 -19.29 -8.51 -16.14
N ALA A 45 -18.06 -8.16 -15.79
CA ALA A 45 -17.47 -8.46 -14.48
C ALA A 45 -18.27 -7.83 -13.34
N ILE A 46 -18.71 -6.58 -13.48
CA ILE A 46 -19.51 -5.87 -12.47
C ILE A 46 -20.90 -6.51 -12.35
N GLU A 47 -21.56 -6.83 -13.47
CA GLU A 47 -22.89 -7.48 -13.47
C GLU A 47 -22.84 -8.86 -12.77
N LYS A 48 -21.85 -9.69 -13.09
CA LYS A 48 -21.64 -10.98 -12.42
C LYS A 48 -21.33 -10.83 -10.94
N SER A 49 -20.57 -9.80 -10.57
CA SER A 49 -20.31 -9.48 -9.17
C SER A 49 -21.59 -9.10 -8.42
N GLN A 50 -22.48 -8.36 -9.04
CA GLN A 50 -23.75 -7.95 -8.43
C GLN A 50 -24.66 -9.18 -8.21
N GLN A 51 -24.76 -10.07 -9.19
CA GLN A 51 -25.54 -11.29 -9.06
C GLN A 51 -25.03 -12.20 -7.93
N ALA A 52 -23.73 -12.44 -7.87
CA ALA A 52 -23.12 -13.27 -6.83
C ALA A 52 -23.23 -12.63 -5.44
N GLN A 53 -23.10 -11.32 -5.32
CA GLN A 53 -23.14 -10.59 -4.07
C GLN A 53 -24.51 -10.72 -3.37
N LEU A 54 -25.62 -10.66 -4.10
CA LEU A 54 -26.99 -10.78 -3.56
C LEU A 54 -27.24 -12.11 -2.84
N GLU A 55 -26.61 -13.19 -3.29
CA GLU A 55 -26.70 -14.50 -2.61
C GLU A 55 -25.68 -14.59 -1.47
N TRP A 56 -24.49 -14.01 -1.65
CA TRP A 56 -23.41 -14.07 -0.67
C TRP A 56 -23.70 -13.29 0.62
N GLU A 57 -24.36 -12.14 0.54
CA GLU A 57 -24.71 -11.36 1.73
C GLU A 57 -25.69 -12.10 2.68
N ARG A 58 -26.43 -13.10 2.17
CA ARG A 58 -27.34 -13.93 2.96
C ARG A 58 -26.62 -15.03 3.72
N VAL A 59 -25.41 -15.40 3.33
CA VAL A 59 -24.58 -16.38 4.02
C VAL A 59 -24.10 -15.79 5.36
N PRO A 60 -24.19 -16.51 6.49
CA PRO A 60 -23.68 -16.00 7.76
C PRO A 60 -22.21 -15.60 7.69
N GLN A 61 -21.85 -14.49 8.33
CA GLN A 61 -20.48 -13.94 8.27
C GLN A 61 -19.40 -14.93 8.73
N PRO A 62 -19.56 -15.72 9.81
CA PRO A 62 -18.58 -16.75 10.18
C PRO A 62 -18.38 -17.80 9.08
N THR A 63 -19.45 -18.22 8.40
CA THR A 63 -19.35 -19.16 7.27
C THR A 63 -18.59 -18.54 6.09
N ARG A 64 -18.82 -17.26 5.79
CA ARG A 64 -18.01 -16.55 4.77
C ARG A 64 -16.53 -16.55 5.12
N ALA A 65 -16.20 -16.30 6.39
CA ALA A 65 -14.82 -16.32 6.86
C ALA A 65 -14.16 -17.70 6.75
N GLU A 66 -14.91 -18.80 6.96
CA GLU A 66 -14.41 -20.17 6.76
C GLU A 66 -13.96 -20.39 5.31
N HIS A 67 -14.74 -19.94 4.32
CA HIS A 67 -14.36 -20.01 2.91
C HIS A 67 -13.07 -19.21 2.61
N VAL A 68 -12.96 -18.00 3.17
CA VAL A 68 -11.78 -17.13 2.99
C VAL A 68 -10.54 -17.72 3.65
N LYS A 69 -10.67 -18.32 4.83
CA LYS A 69 -9.56 -18.92 5.59
C LYS A 69 -8.87 -20.05 4.83
N LEU A 70 -9.55 -20.71 3.91
CA LEU A 70 -8.97 -21.74 3.03
C LEU A 70 -7.94 -21.19 2.04
N LEU A 71 -7.83 -19.87 1.88
CA LEU A 71 -6.75 -19.28 1.10
C LEU A 71 -5.38 -19.42 1.78
N ILE A 72 -5.31 -19.51 3.10
CA ILE A 72 -4.06 -19.65 3.85
C ILE A 72 -3.26 -20.87 3.40
N PRO A 73 -3.76 -22.12 3.49
CA PRO A 73 -3.01 -23.29 3.04
C PRO A 73 -2.72 -23.29 1.54
N LEU A 74 -3.51 -22.59 0.71
CA LEU A 74 -3.23 -22.43 -0.71
C LEU A 74 -2.05 -21.49 -0.95
N LEU A 75 -1.95 -20.38 -0.20
CA LEU A 75 -0.81 -19.47 -0.24
C LEU A 75 0.46 -20.17 0.26
N GLU A 76 0.40 -20.87 1.39
CA GLU A 76 1.53 -21.64 1.93
C GLU A 76 2.07 -22.67 0.94
N LYS A 77 1.17 -23.44 0.32
CA LYS A 77 1.53 -24.47 -0.66
C LYS A 77 2.20 -23.89 -1.91
N ASN A 78 1.81 -22.68 -2.36
CA ASN A 78 2.30 -22.06 -3.59
C ASN A 78 3.32 -20.94 -3.32
N ARG A 79 3.80 -20.82 -2.06
CA ARG A 79 4.62 -19.72 -1.57
C ARG A 79 5.86 -19.46 -2.43
N ASP A 80 6.59 -20.51 -2.77
CA ASP A 80 7.85 -20.39 -3.53
C ASP A 80 7.61 -19.92 -4.98
N GLU A 81 6.61 -20.46 -5.64
CA GLU A 81 6.27 -20.08 -7.02
C GLU A 81 5.77 -18.62 -7.09
N ILE A 82 4.92 -18.22 -6.14
CA ILE A 82 4.43 -16.86 -6.04
C ILE A 82 5.58 -15.89 -5.76
N ALA A 83 6.49 -16.22 -4.84
CA ALA A 83 7.64 -15.39 -4.52
C ALA A 83 8.59 -15.23 -5.71
N GLN A 84 8.86 -16.30 -6.47
CA GLN A 84 9.70 -16.23 -7.67
C GLN A 84 9.09 -15.36 -8.77
N LEU A 85 7.78 -15.46 -9.00
CA LEU A 85 7.08 -14.59 -9.95
C LEU A 85 7.13 -13.13 -9.48
N TYR A 86 6.92 -12.91 -8.18
CA TYR A 86 6.96 -11.59 -7.58
C TYR A 86 8.31 -10.90 -7.76
N VAL A 87 9.42 -11.61 -7.52
CA VAL A 87 10.77 -11.11 -7.77
C VAL A 87 10.96 -10.72 -9.24
N LYS A 88 10.50 -11.54 -10.17
CA LYS A 88 10.63 -11.27 -11.61
C LYS A 88 9.82 -10.07 -12.08
N GLU A 89 8.62 -9.89 -11.55
CA GLU A 89 7.69 -8.86 -12.03
C GLU A 89 7.90 -7.51 -11.33
N GLN A 90 8.35 -7.53 -10.06
CA GLN A 90 8.45 -6.30 -9.27
C GLN A 90 9.90 -5.89 -8.94
N GLY A 91 10.83 -6.83 -8.88
CA GLY A 91 12.25 -6.55 -8.65
C GLY A 91 12.71 -6.51 -7.20
N LYS A 92 11.82 -6.73 -6.21
CA LYS A 92 12.22 -6.85 -4.79
C LYS A 92 12.99 -8.14 -4.53
N THR A 93 13.71 -8.22 -3.41
CA THR A 93 14.45 -9.44 -3.06
C THR A 93 13.52 -10.58 -2.73
N LEU A 94 13.99 -11.81 -2.90
CA LEU A 94 13.23 -13.03 -2.59
C LEU A 94 12.81 -13.07 -1.12
N THR A 95 13.67 -12.63 -0.21
CA THR A 95 13.37 -12.51 1.23
C THR A 95 12.19 -11.55 1.49
N GLN A 96 12.20 -10.40 0.83
CA GLN A 96 11.09 -9.43 0.95
C GLN A 96 9.78 -9.96 0.34
N ALA A 97 9.87 -10.70 -0.77
CA ALA A 97 8.70 -11.35 -1.38
C ALA A 97 8.07 -12.38 -0.43
N TYR A 98 8.87 -13.20 0.22
CA TYR A 98 8.39 -14.13 1.26
C TYR A 98 7.75 -13.40 2.45
N GLY A 99 8.38 -12.33 2.92
CA GLY A 99 7.85 -11.52 4.04
C GLY A 99 6.46 -10.95 3.75
N GLU A 100 6.21 -10.49 2.52
CA GLU A 100 4.89 -9.97 2.13
C GLU A 100 3.83 -11.07 2.03
N ILE A 101 4.20 -12.27 1.55
CA ILE A 101 3.29 -13.43 1.55
C ILE A 101 2.92 -13.80 2.98
N ASP A 102 3.89 -13.89 3.89
CA ASP A 102 3.68 -14.25 5.30
C ASP A 102 2.81 -13.18 6.02
N LYS A 103 3.03 -11.89 5.73
CA LYS A 103 2.18 -10.80 6.23
C LYS A 103 0.76 -10.90 5.67
N SER A 104 0.61 -11.27 4.41
CA SER A 104 -0.71 -11.49 3.78
C SER A 104 -1.48 -12.66 4.42
N ILE A 105 -0.79 -13.75 4.77
CA ILE A 105 -1.37 -14.88 5.52
C ILE A 105 -1.85 -14.41 6.89
N SER A 106 -1.02 -13.66 7.62
CA SER A 106 -1.38 -13.08 8.93
C SER A 106 -2.58 -12.13 8.82
N PHE A 107 -2.66 -11.35 7.74
CA PHE A 107 -3.79 -10.47 7.46
C PHE A 107 -5.09 -11.25 7.21
N ILE A 108 -5.05 -12.31 6.43
CA ILE A 108 -6.22 -13.18 6.18
C ILE A 108 -6.71 -13.79 7.49
N ASP A 109 -5.81 -14.33 8.34
CA ASP A 109 -6.18 -14.93 9.61
C ASP A 109 -6.82 -13.90 10.56
N TYR A 110 -6.23 -12.70 10.67
CA TYR A 110 -6.79 -11.62 11.47
C TYR A 110 -8.18 -11.17 10.97
N MET A 111 -8.32 -10.84 9.69
CA MET A 111 -9.60 -10.37 9.13
C MET A 111 -10.71 -11.41 9.23
N THR A 112 -10.39 -12.70 9.06
CA THR A 112 -11.37 -13.77 9.26
C THR A 112 -11.77 -13.92 10.72
N SER A 113 -10.88 -13.65 11.69
CA SER A 113 -11.20 -13.66 13.12
C SER A 113 -12.24 -12.59 13.49
N LEU A 114 -12.27 -11.45 12.80
CA LEU A 114 -13.26 -10.38 13.01
C LEU A 114 -14.70 -10.81 12.62
N SER A 115 -14.88 -11.95 11.95
CA SER A 115 -16.20 -12.48 11.59
C SER A 115 -17.11 -12.76 12.79
N MET A 116 -16.52 -12.92 13.98
CA MET A 116 -17.24 -13.13 15.23
C MET A 116 -17.37 -11.83 16.05
N SER A 117 -16.95 -10.68 15.53
CA SER A 117 -17.10 -9.38 16.18
C SER A 117 -18.55 -8.90 16.18
N ASP A 118 -18.83 -7.83 16.91
CA ASP A 118 -20.16 -7.27 17.07
C ASP A 118 -20.75 -6.82 15.72
N LYS A 119 -21.97 -7.26 15.44
CA LYS A 119 -22.70 -6.88 14.23
C LYS A 119 -23.36 -5.50 14.34
N GLY A 120 -23.39 -4.91 15.53
CA GLY A 120 -24.07 -3.63 15.77
C GLY A 120 -24.34 -3.38 17.25
N ARG A 121 -25.22 -2.44 17.52
CA ARG A 121 -25.55 -2.00 18.89
C ARG A 121 -27.07 -1.95 19.12
N ILE A 122 -27.49 -2.21 20.36
CA ILE A 122 -28.85 -1.97 20.82
C ILE A 122 -28.81 -0.73 21.72
N LEU A 123 -29.61 0.29 21.39
CA LEU A 123 -29.67 1.53 22.13
C LEU A 123 -30.83 1.55 23.11
N GLN A 124 -30.64 2.21 24.26
CA GLN A 124 -31.73 2.57 25.17
C GLN A 124 -32.60 3.66 24.54
N ASN A 125 -33.91 3.60 24.85
CA ASN A 125 -34.87 4.58 24.41
C ASN A 125 -35.83 4.96 25.55
N SER A 126 -36.38 6.17 25.50
CA SER A 126 -37.41 6.65 26.45
C SER A 126 -38.83 6.22 26.07
N ILE A 127 -39.04 5.62 24.92
CA ILE A 127 -40.36 5.14 24.45
C ILE A 127 -40.55 3.71 24.90
N ALA A 128 -41.62 3.45 25.65
CA ALA A 128 -41.98 2.12 26.11
C ALA A 128 -42.30 1.19 24.92
N ASN A 129 -41.85 -0.07 25.02
CA ASN A 129 -42.03 -1.09 23.98
C ASN A 129 -41.38 -0.72 22.62
N GLU A 130 -40.29 0.04 22.64
CA GLU A 130 -39.49 0.33 21.46
C GLU A 130 -38.04 -0.12 21.69
N THR A 131 -37.49 -0.84 20.72
CA THR A 131 -36.05 -1.18 20.65
C THR A 131 -35.45 -0.50 19.44
N ILE A 132 -34.31 0.17 19.65
CA ILE A 132 -33.51 0.74 18.56
C ILE A 132 -32.27 -0.12 18.35
N GLN A 133 -32.06 -0.55 17.11
CA GLN A 133 -30.90 -1.33 16.70
C GLN A 133 -30.11 -0.58 15.63
N ILE A 134 -28.79 -0.48 15.81
CA ILE A 134 -27.85 -0.06 14.79
C ILE A 134 -27.16 -1.30 14.26
N ILE A 135 -27.31 -1.60 12.97
CA ILE A 135 -26.83 -2.86 12.37
C ILE A 135 -25.95 -2.56 11.16
N ASN A 136 -24.79 -3.21 11.10
CA ASN A 136 -23.91 -3.20 9.97
C ASN A 136 -24.40 -4.17 8.88
N LYS A 137 -24.47 -3.69 7.63
CA LYS A 137 -24.86 -4.47 6.44
C LYS A 137 -23.77 -4.34 5.38
N SER A 138 -23.61 -5.37 4.56
CA SER A 138 -22.75 -5.33 3.37
C SER A 138 -23.01 -4.07 2.54
N ILE A 139 -21.95 -3.42 2.06
CA ILE A 139 -22.11 -2.25 1.19
C ILE A 139 -22.52 -2.64 -0.24
N GLY A 140 -22.25 -3.89 -0.66
CA GLY A 140 -22.61 -4.39 -1.98
C GLY A 140 -21.41 -4.70 -2.86
N VAL A 141 -21.45 -4.32 -4.13
CA VAL A 141 -20.33 -4.49 -5.08
C VAL A 141 -19.27 -3.45 -4.80
N THR A 142 -18.02 -3.88 -4.66
CA THR A 142 -16.86 -3.01 -4.45
C THR A 142 -15.87 -3.08 -5.61
N ALA A 143 -15.04 -2.08 -5.76
CA ALA A 143 -13.90 -2.12 -6.66
C ALA A 143 -12.59 -1.86 -5.90
N GLY A 144 -11.53 -2.56 -6.29
CA GLY A 144 -10.19 -2.41 -5.74
C GLY A 144 -9.17 -2.08 -6.82
N ILE A 145 -8.42 -0.99 -6.65
CA ILE A 145 -7.27 -0.65 -7.50
C ILE A 145 -6.01 -0.89 -6.70
N VAL A 146 -5.17 -1.81 -7.17
CA VAL A 146 -4.00 -2.34 -6.46
C VAL A 146 -2.72 -1.74 -7.03
N PRO A 147 -1.75 -1.29 -6.20
CA PRO A 147 -0.47 -0.77 -6.65
C PRO A 147 0.51 -1.91 -6.98
N TRP A 148 1.68 -1.54 -7.50
CA TRP A 148 2.73 -2.48 -7.87
C TRP A 148 3.75 -2.77 -6.75
N ASN A 149 3.87 -1.92 -5.75
CA ASN A 149 4.95 -2.00 -4.75
C ASN A 149 4.72 -3.05 -3.64
N ALA A 150 3.45 -3.32 -3.29
CA ALA A 150 3.03 -4.36 -2.36
C ALA A 150 1.76 -5.07 -2.85
N PRO A 151 1.79 -5.68 -4.07
CA PRO A 151 0.58 -6.13 -4.78
C PRO A 151 -0.14 -7.28 -4.08
N ILE A 152 0.56 -8.16 -3.34
CA ILE A 152 -0.07 -9.29 -2.65
C ILE A 152 -0.84 -8.81 -1.43
N LEU A 153 -0.16 -8.08 -0.53
CA LEU A 153 -0.79 -7.59 0.69
C LEU A 153 -1.95 -6.64 0.39
N VAL A 154 -1.74 -5.70 -0.54
CA VAL A 154 -2.78 -4.72 -0.89
C VAL A 154 -3.95 -5.38 -1.62
N LEU A 155 -3.72 -6.40 -2.45
CA LEU A 155 -4.80 -7.21 -3.00
C LEU A 155 -5.64 -7.85 -1.88
N MET A 156 -4.98 -8.47 -0.88
CA MET A 156 -5.68 -9.06 0.26
C MET A 156 -6.43 -8.01 1.09
N ARG A 157 -5.87 -6.80 1.27
CA ARG A 157 -6.56 -5.66 1.92
C ARG A 157 -7.86 -5.25 1.21
N LYS A 158 -7.98 -5.49 -0.10
CA LYS A 158 -9.21 -5.18 -0.87
C LYS A 158 -10.17 -6.38 -0.92
N VAL A 159 -9.64 -7.59 -1.12
CA VAL A 159 -10.46 -8.81 -1.31
C VAL A 159 -11.00 -9.34 0.01
N ILE A 160 -10.16 -9.53 1.02
CA ILE A 160 -10.53 -10.28 2.22
C ILE A 160 -11.64 -9.62 3.02
N PRO A 161 -11.54 -8.33 3.41
CA PRO A 161 -12.63 -7.68 4.14
C PRO A 161 -13.91 -7.59 3.29
N ALA A 162 -13.82 -7.35 1.97
CA ALA A 162 -14.98 -7.35 1.08
C ALA A 162 -15.75 -8.69 1.16
N ILE A 163 -15.06 -9.81 0.96
CA ILE A 163 -15.70 -11.13 0.95
C ILE A 163 -16.25 -11.51 2.33
N VAL A 164 -15.50 -11.28 3.41
CA VAL A 164 -15.95 -11.60 4.78
C VAL A 164 -17.18 -10.77 5.18
N THR A 165 -17.26 -9.50 4.79
CA THR A 165 -18.39 -8.60 5.11
C THR A 165 -19.62 -8.88 4.24
N GLY A 166 -19.51 -9.70 3.18
CA GLY A 166 -20.62 -10.09 2.30
C GLY A 166 -20.71 -9.24 1.03
N CYS A 167 -19.63 -8.52 0.70
CA CYS A 167 -19.47 -7.82 -0.58
C CYS A 167 -18.92 -8.75 -1.65
N SER A 168 -18.98 -8.30 -2.91
CA SER A 168 -18.13 -8.76 -4.01
C SER A 168 -17.11 -7.69 -4.38
N VAL A 169 -16.08 -8.06 -5.15
CA VAL A 169 -15.02 -7.13 -5.52
C VAL A 169 -14.53 -7.32 -6.95
N VAL A 170 -14.41 -6.22 -7.68
CA VAL A 170 -13.76 -6.15 -9.00
C VAL A 170 -12.40 -5.49 -8.84
N ILE A 171 -11.34 -6.21 -9.14
CA ILE A 171 -9.95 -5.77 -8.95
C ILE A 171 -9.35 -5.32 -10.28
N LYS A 172 -8.80 -4.11 -10.27
CA LYS A 172 -7.84 -3.66 -11.27
C LYS A 172 -6.42 -3.79 -10.69
N PRO A 173 -5.61 -4.75 -11.17
CA PRO A 173 -4.20 -4.81 -10.80
C PRO A 173 -3.42 -3.62 -11.35
N SER A 174 -2.23 -3.35 -10.80
CA SER A 174 -1.26 -2.49 -11.45
C SER A 174 -0.79 -3.13 -12.77
N GLU A 175 -0.55 -2.31 -13.77
CA GLU A 175 0.02 -2.71 -15.05
C GLU A 175 1.39 -3.38 -14.88
N GLU A 176 2.15 -2.96 -13.87
CA GLU A 176 3.51 -3.45 -13.57
C GLU A 176 3.51 -4.83 -12.87
N THR A 177 2.39 -5.27 -12.25
CA THR A 177 2.34 -6.51 -11.46
C THR A 177 1.04 -7.29 -11.68
N THR A 178 0.59 -7.33 -12.94
CA THR A 178 -0.66 -8.00 -13.33
C THR A 178 -0.56 -9.51 -13.28
N LEU A 179 0.56 -10.10 -13.72
CA LEU A 179 0.73 -11.57 -13.74
C LEU A 179 0.68 -12.16 -12.34
N LEU A 180 1.29 -11.49 -11.36
CA LEU A 180 1.24 -11.89 -9.96
C LEU A 180 -0.21 -11.92 -9.45
N THR A 181 -1.00 -10.89 -9.77
CA THR A 181 -2.42 -10.83 -9.39
C THR A 181 -3.23 -11.95 -10.06
N LEU A 182 -2.98 -12.24 -11.34
CA LEU A 182 -3.60 -13.36 -12.06
C LEU A 182 -3.14 -14.73 -11.50
N ARG A 183 -1.90 -14.86 -11.05
CA ARG A 183 -1.42 -16.06 -10.36
C ARG A 183 -2.17 -16.28 -9.03
N LEU A 184 -2.45 -15.23 -8.28
CA LEU A 184 -3.27 -15.29 -7.08
C LEU A 184 -4.74 -15.64 -7.40
N ALA A 185 -5.26 -15.26 -8.57
CA ALA A 185 -6.60 -15.65 -9.02
C ALA A 185 -6.76 -17.18 -9.15
N GLU A 186 -5.68 -17.91 -9.45
CA GLU A 186 -5.74 -19.38 -9.43
C GLU A 186 -6.01 -19.94 -8.03
N LEU A 187 -5.54 -19.26 -6.98
CA LEU A 187 -5.84 -19.65 -5.61
C LEU A 187 -7.30 -19.35 -5.27
N PHE A 188 -7.84 -18.22 -5.74
CA PHE A 188 -9.27 -17.94 -5.58
C PHE A 188 -10.12 -18.98 -6.30
N ARG A 189 -9.77 -19.38 -7.53
CA ARG A 189 -10.44 -20.46 -8.27
C ARG A 189 -10.36 -21.81 -7.58
N ALA A 190 -9.23 -22.11 -6.95
CA ALA A 190 -9.02 -23.37 -6.23
C ALA A 190 -9.67 -23.38 -4.83
N SER A 191 -10.13 -22.23 -4.33
CA SER A 191 -10.80 -22.10 -3.06
C SER A 191 -12.27 -22.48 -3.15
N THR A 192 -13.00 -22.40 -2.04
CA THR A 192 -14.45 -22.59 -2.00
C THR A 192 -15.24 -21.29 -2.06
N ILE A 193 -14.60 -20.18 -2.35
CA ILE A 193 -15.26 -18.87 -2.56
C ILE A 193 -16.11 -18.97 -3.83
N PRO A 194 -17.41 -18.65 -3.77
CA PRO A 194 -18.30 -18.76 -4.94
C PRO A 194 -17.84 -17.92 -6.13
N ALA A 195 -18.14 -18.45 -7.33
CA ALA A 195 -17.91 -17.73 -8.58
C ALA A 195 -18.64 -16.37 -8.60
N GLY A 196 -18.06 -15.39 -9.26
CA GLY A 196 -18.62 -14.03 -9.38
C GLY A 196 -18.25 -13.07 -8.25
N LEU A 197 -17.79 -13.55 -7.09
CA LEU A 197 -17.47 -12.68 -5.96
C LEU A 197 -16.15 -11.92 -6.12
N ILE A 198 -15.18 -12.49 -6.82
CA ILE A 198 -13.87 -11.88 -7.09
C ILE A 198 -13.66 -11.86 -8.60
N GLN A 199 -13.43 -10.69 -9.14
CA GLN A 199 -13.11 -10.48 -10.56
C GLN A 199 -11.78 -9.76 -10.67
N ILE A 200 -10.99 -10.05 -11.70
CA ILE A 200 -9.73 -9.34 -11.99
C ILE A 200 -9.75 -8.92 -13.45
N VAL A 201 -9.70 -7.60 -13.65
CA VAL A 201 -9.78 -6.94 -14.96
C VAL A 201 -8.54 -6.07 -15.18
N PRO A 202 -7.49 -6.59 -15.85
CA PRO A 202 -6.30 -5.81 -16.21
C PRO A 202 -6.67 -4.63 -17.11
N GLY A 203 -6.01 -3.50 -16.91
CA GLY A 203 -6.21 -2.31 -17.71
C GLY A 203 -5.50 -1.11 -17.13
N THR A 204 -5.48 0.00 -17.87
CA THR A 204 -4.83 1.23 -17.40
C THR A 204 -5.68 1.96 -16.36
N GLY A 205 -5.03 2.84 -15.60
CA GLY A 205 -5.75 3.74 -14.71
C GLY A 205 -6.75 4.64 -15.44
N GLU A 206 -6.41 5.07 -16.65
CA GLU A 206 -7.22 5.97 -17.49
C GLU A 206 -8.46 5.29 -18.08
N THR A 207 -8.38 3.99 -18.37
CA THR A 207 -9.50 3.20 -18.91
C THR A 207 -10.27 2.50 -17.80
N VAL A 208 -9.82 1.32 -17.39
CA VAL A 208 -10.49 0.47 -16.39
C VAL A 208 -10.60 1.17 -15.02
N GLY A 209 -9.55 1.90 -14.59
CA GLY A 209 -9.58 2.65 -13.33
C GLY A 209 -10.69 3.71 -13.30
N THR A 210 -10.81 4.49 -14.37
CA THR A 210 -11.86 5.52 -14.53
C THR A 210 -13.25 4.89 -14.60
N GLN A 211 -13.40 3.79 -15.36
CA GLN A 211 -14.67 3.09 -15.49
C GLN A 211 -15.15 2.54 -14.14
N LEU A 212 -14.29 1.86 -13.36
CA LEU A 212 -14.63 1.37 -12.02
C LEU A 212 -15.01 2.51 -11.08
N ALA A 213 -14.26 3.62 -11.11
CA ALA A 213 -14.51 4.77 -10.24
C ALA A 213 -15.86 5.44 -10.54
N SER A 214 -16.26 5.55 -11.81
CA SER A 214 -17.50 6.22 -12.23
C SER A 214 -18.72 5.29 -12.32
N HIS A 215 -18.53 3.94 -12.27
CA HIS A 215 -19.62 3.00 -12.50
C HIS A 215 -20.70 3.05 -11.43
N LYS A 216 -21.97 3.19 -11.81
CA LYS A 216 -23.12 3.38 -10.91
C LYS A 216 -23.40 2.21 -9.97
N ASP A 217 -23.05 0.99 -10.35
CA ASP A 217 -23.31 -0.24 -9.60
C ASP A 217 -22.16 -0.62 -8.65
N ILE A 218 -21.05 0.13 -8.65
CA ILE A 218 -19.99 0.05 -7.63
C ILE A 218 -20.37 0.96 -6.45
N GLN A 219 -20.44 0.40 -5.25
CA GLN A 219 -20.86 1.11 -4.04
C GLN A 219 -19.67 1.63 -3.20
N LEU A 220 -18.52 0.97 -3.31
CA LEU A 220 -17.25 1.38 -2.70
C LEU A 220 -16.13 1.23 -3.72
N ILE A 221 -15.33 2.28 -3.90
CA ILE A 221 -14.05 2.20 -4.61
C ILE A 221 -12.91 2.34 -3.61
N SER A 222 -12.02 1.35 -3.55
CA SER A 222 -10.81 1.38 -2.73
C SER A 222 -9.57 1.41 -3.62
N LEU A 223 -8.77 2.46 -3.50
CA LEU A 223 -7.51 2.63 -4.24
C LEU A 223 -6.34 2.70 -3.27
N THR A 224 -5.26 1.99 -3.56
CA THR A 224 -3.93 2.27 -3.02
C THR A 224 -3.02 2.69 -4.17
N GLY A 225 -2.38 3.86 -4.07
CA GLY A 225 -1.56 4.39 -5.16
C GLY A 225 -1.06 5.82 -4.95
N SER A 226 -0.73 6.52 -6.03
CA SER A 226 -0.25 7.90 -5.94
C SER A 226 -1.35 8.91 -5.60
N MET A 227 -0.98 10.04 -4.97
CA MET A 227 -1.92 11.16 -4.70
C MET A 227 -2.66 11.62 -5.98
N ARG A 228 -1.96 11.64 -7.12
CA ARG A 228 -2.56 11.98 -8.43
C ARG A 228 -3.67 10.99 -8.83
N ALA A 229 -3.40 9.69 -8.68
CA ALA A 229 -4.40 8.65 -8.98
C ALA A 229 -5.58 8.73 -8.02
N GLY A 230 -5.33 8.98 -6.73
CA GLY A 230 -6.37 9.16 -5.72
C GLY A 230 -7.31 10.33 -6.03
N LYS A 231 -6.76 11.49 -6.40
CA LYS A 231 -7.55 12.66 -6.82
C LYS A 231 -8.44 12.34 -8.03
N SER A 232 -7.89 11.68 -9.05
CA SER A 232 -8.65 11.27 -10.24
C SER A 232 -9.78 10.28 -9.90
N VAL A 233 -9.52 9.29 -9.05
CA VAL A 233 -10.56 8.35 -8.59
C VAL A 233 -11.64 9.06 -7.79
N TYR A 234 -11.27 9.99 -6.91
CA TYR A 234 -12.21 10.75 -6.10
C TYR A 234 -13.15 11.64 -6.97
N GLU A 235 -12.58 12.32 -7.97
CA GLU A 235 -13.35 13.12 -8.94
C GLU A 235 -14.33 12.26 -9.74
N ASN A 236 -13.92 11.09 -10.20
CA ASN A 236 -14.79 10.18 -10.94
C ASN A 236 -15.86 9.54 -10.05
N ALA A 237 -15.54 9.17 -8.81
CA ALA A 237 -16.48 8.60 -7.85
C ALA A 237 -17.59 9.58 -7.44
N ALA A 238 -17.33 10.87 -7.47
CA ALA A 238 -18.31 11.92 -7.15
C ALA A 238 -19.53 11.90 -8.08
N GLN A 239 -19.40 11.35 -9.29
CA GLN A 239 -20.52 11.26 -10.26
C GLN A 239 -21.67 10.37 -9.76
N THR A 240 -21.41 9.44 -8.86
CA THR A 240 -22.38 8.47 -8.34
C THR A 240 -22.49 8.46 -6.81
N VAL A 241 -21.79 9.39 -6.13
CA VAL A 241 -21.82 9.55 -4.64
C VAL A 241 -21.57 8.22 -3.92
N LYS A 242 -20.61 7.43 -4.39
CA LYS A 242 -20.22 6.18 -3.74
C LYS A 242 -19.25 6.39 -2.59
N LYS A 243 -19.10 5.40 -1.73
CA LYS A 243 -18.05 5.39 -0.70
C LYS A 243 -16.67 5.30 -1.38
N VAL A 244 -15.70 6.03 -0.84
CA VAL A 244 -14.32 6.07 -1.36
C VAL A 244 -13.37 5.78 -0.21
N ASN A 245 -12.44 4.85 -0.44
CA ASN A 245 -11.34 4.53 0.47
C ASN A 245 -10.02 4.69 -0.29
N LEU A 246 -9.20 5.64 0.11
CA LEU A 246 -7.95 6.02 -0.56
C LEU A 246 -6.78 5.87 0.40
N GLU A 247 -5.80 5.08 0.00
CA GLU A 247 -4.50 4.97 0.64
C GLU A 247 -3.46 5.45 -0.35
N LEU A 248 -2.85 6.61 -0.07
CA LEU A 248 -2.04 7.33 -1.03
C LEU A 248 -0.59 7.50 -0.54
N GLY A 249 0.24 8.12 -1.37
CA GLY A 249 1.64 8.33 -1.08
C GLY A 249 1.90 9.13 0.20
N GLY A 250 3.07 8.95 0.76
CA GLY A 250 3.57 9.64 1.94
C GLY A 250 4.68 10.64 1.60
N ASN A 251 5.13 11.33 2.63
CA ASN A 251 6.38 12.11 2.65
C ASN A 251 6.86 12.18 4.10
N ALA A 252 7.15 11.01 4.66
CA ALA A 252 7.33 10.81 6.09
C ALA A 252 8.51 11.62 6.65
N PRO A 253 8.28 12.51 7.63
CA PRO A 253 9.34 13.15 8.38
C PRO A 253 9.93 12.18 9.40
N VAL A 254 11.23 12.29 9.61
CA VAL A 254 11.98 11.62 10.66
C VAL A 254 12.65 12.68 11.52
N ILE A 255 12.38 12.70 12.82
CA ILE A 255 13.03 13.60 13.76
C ILE A 255 14.03 12.80 14.59
N VAL A 256 15.33 13.12 14.48
CA VAL A 256 16.39 12.54 15.31
C VAL A 256 16.85 13.63 16.28
N THR A 257 16.53 13.45 17.56
CA THR A 257 16.82 14.45 18.59
C THR A 257 18.26 14.31 19.12
N SER A 258 18.74 15.29 19.89
CA SER A 258 20.02 15.19 20.59
C SER A 258 20.05 14.09 21.66
N ASN A 259 18.88 13.58 22.05
CA ASN A 259 18.72 12.49 23.01
C ASN A 259 18.52 11.12 22.34
N ALA A 260 18.70 11.00 21.03
CA ALA A 260 18.50 9.75 20.32
C ALA A 260 19.64 8.73 20.53
N ASP A 261 19.31 7.47 20.65
CA ASP A 261 20.27 6.38 20.42
C ASP A 261 20.56 6.31 18.91
N LEU A 262 21.69 6.90 18.50
CA LEU A 262 22.03 7.05 17.08
C LEU A 262 22.26 5.72 16.38
N ASP A 263 22.75 4.69 17.08
CA ASP A 263 22.99 3.38 16.45
C ASP A 263 21.64 2.70 16.12
N LYS A 264 20.67 2.78 17.02
CA LYS A 264 19.30 2.31 16.75
C LYS A 264 18.63 3.14 15.67
N ALA A 265 18.69 4.49 15.78
CA ALA A 265 18.07 5.38 14.79
C ALA A 265 18.60 5.11 13.38
N VAL A 266 19.92 5.05 13.18
CA VAL A 266 20.54 4.74 11.90
C VAL A 266 20.13 3.34 11.40
N ASN A 267 20.07 2.34 12.31
CA ASN A 267 19.66 1.01 11.92
C ASN A 267 18.25 0.99 11.36
N TYR A 268 17.28 1.55 12.09
CA TYR A 268 15.88 1.56 11.68
C TYR A 268 15.63 2.41 10.44
N ILE A 269 16.21 3.61 10.37
CA ILE A 269 16.07 4.51 9.22
C ILE A 269 16.58 3.85 7.93
N VAL A 270 17.78 3.25 7.96
CA VAL A 270 18.36 2.59 6.79
C VAL A 270 17.55 1.36 6.41
N THR A 271 17.22 0.48 7.37
CA THR A 271 16.41 -0.73 7.10
C THR A 271 15.07 -0.38 6.47
N ALA A 272 14.37 0.63 7.02
CA ALA A 272 13.11 1.09 6.44
C ALA A 272 13.32 1.69 5.03
N ARG A 273 14.39 2.46 4.82
CA ARG A 273 14.64 3.12 3.52
C ARG A 273 15.02 2.17 2.41
N ILE A 274 15.68 1.06 2.70
CA ILE A 274 16.07 0.09 1.67
C ILE A 274 15.02 -1.00 1.42
N ASN A 275 13.99 -1.08 2.26
CA ASN A 275 12.88 -1.99 2.01
C ASN A 275 12.28 -1.71 0.64
N ASN A 276 12.23 -2.73 -0.22
CA ASN A 276 11.80 -2.61 -1.61
C ASN A 276 12.50 -1.47 -2.38
N ALA A 277 13.80 -1.24 -2.15
CA ALA A 277 14.57 -0.13 -2.72
C ALA A 277 13.97 1.26 -2.41
N GLY A 278 13.33 1.44 -1.26
CA GLY A 278 12.67 2.68 -0.87
C GLY A 278 11.29 2.92 -1.51
N GLN A 279 10.74 1.93 -2.19
CA GLN A 279 9.45 2.02 -2.89
C GLN A 279 8.28 1.61 -1.97
N VAL A 280 8.23 2.21 -0.79
CA VAL A 280 7.21 1.97 0.25
C VAL A 280 6.64 3.31 0.74
N CYS A 281 5.32 3.42 0.83
CA CYS A 281 4.63 4.67 1.18
C CYS A 281 4.92 5.19 2.59
N THR A 282 5.32 4.30 3.51
CA THR A 282 5.72 4.64 4.89
C THR A 282 7.21 4.90 5.06
N CYS A 283 8.02 4.84 3.98
CA CYS A 283 9.46 5.06 4.06
C CYS A 283 9.85 6.43 4.66
N PRO A 284 10.95 6.49 5.45
CA PRO A 284 11.61 7.75 5.82
C PRO A 284 11.97 8.61 4.60
N GLU A 285 11.36 9.78 4.44
CA GLU A 285 11.59 10.66 3.28
C GLU A 285 12.39 11.90 3.65
N ARG A 286 11.98 12.63 4.71
CA ARG A 286 12.57 13.91 5.15
C ARG A 286 13.21 13.72 6.51
N ILE A 287 14.54 13.76 6.59
CA ILE A 287 15.28 13.48 7.82
C ILE A 287 15.78 14.78 8.45
N PHE A 288 15.21 15.11 9.61
CA PHE A 288 15.60 16.23 10.45
C PHE A 288 16.51 15.74 11.58
N VAL A 289 17.74 16.19 11.64
CA VAL A 289 18.73 15.79 12.65
C VAL A 289 19.11 16.99 13.50
N HIS A 290 19.06 16.84 14.84
CA HIS A 290 19.52 17.90 15.74
C HIS A 290 21.00 18.21 15.50
N GLU A 291 21.38 19.52 15.46
CA GLU A 291 22.72 19.95 15.09
C GLU A 291 23.83 19.35 15.98
N ASP A 292 23.56 19.12 17.27
CA ASP A 292 24.54 18.56 18.23
C ASP A 292 24.95 17.11 17.90
N VAL A 293 24.12 16.37 17.18
CA VAL A 293 24.37 14.95 16.84
C VAL A 293 24.50 14.72 15.33
N HIS A 294 24.41 15.78 14.53
CA HIS A 294 24.37 15.70 13.08
C HIS A 294 25.61 15.01 12.50
N ASP A 295 26.81 15.40 12.86
CA ASP A 295 28.04 14.87 12.26
C ASP A 295 28.22 13.38 12.58
N ASP A 296 27.90 12.95 13.81
CA ASP A 296 27.98 11.53 14.20
C ASP A 296 26.90 10.71 13.46
N PHE A 297 25.66 11.21 13.42
CA PHE A 297 24.58 10.59 12.66
C PHE A 297 24.94 10.47 11.17
N LEU A 298 25.41 11.56 10.54
CA LEU A 298 25.75 11.59 9.12
C LEU A 298 26.87 10.60 8.77
N ASN A 299 27.91 10.50 9.62
CA ASN A 299 28.98 9.53 9.45
C ASN A 299 28.48 8.09 9.53
N LYS A 300 27.64 7.78 10.54
CA LYS A 300 27.08 6.43 10.76
C LYS A 300 26.15 6.01 9.61
N VAL A 301 25.19 6.88 9.24
CA VAL A 301 24.22 6.58 8.16
C VAL A 301 24.88 6.44 6.81
N THR A 302 25.88 7.31 6.51
CA THR A 302 26.65 7.23 5.26
C THR A 302 27.47 5.95 5.18
N SER A 303 28.12 5.55 6.28
CA SER A 303 28.88 4.31 6.36
C SER A 303 27.98 3.08 6.13
N LYS A 304 26.81 3.06 6.79
CA LYS A 304 25.84 1.97 6.63
C LYS A 304 25.29 1.90 5.22
N MET A 305 24.88 3.02 4.61
CA MET A 305 24.40 3.05 3.23
C MET A 305 25.49 2.59 2.22
N LYS A 306 26.77 2.95 2.44
CA LYS A 306 27.89 2.47 1.60
C LYS A 306 28.15 0.98 1.69
N SER A 307 27.80 0.34 2.79
CA SER A 307 28.01 -1.11 3.00
C SER A 307 26.95 -2.00 2.33
N LEU A 308 25.88 -1.39 1.83
CA LEU A 308 24.77 -2.13 1.23
C LEU A 308 25.13 -2.75 -0.12
N THR A 309 24.67 -3.96 -0.34
CA THR A 309 24.78 -4.69 -1.60
C THR A 309 23.52 -4.52 -2.44
N VAL A 310 23.68 -3.90 -3.62
CA VAL A 310 22.60 -3.77 -4.62
C VAL A 310 22.85 -4.78 -5.73
N GLY A 311 21.92 -5.70 -5.96
CA GLY A 311 22.24 -6.81 -6.81
C GLY A 311 21.06 -7.57 -7.40
N ASP A 312 21.37 -8.81 -7.80
CA ASP A 312 20.35 -9.77 -8.23
C ASP A 312 19.38 -10.02 -7.08
N PRO A 313 18.07 -9.79 -7.27
CA PRO A 313 17.09 -9.97 -6.21
C PRO A 313 16.92 -11.45 -5.78
N PHE A 314 17.45 -12.41 -6.51
CA PHE A 314 17.50 -13.81 -6.12
C PHE A 314 18.73 -14.19 -5.27
N ASP A 315 19.76 -13.33 -5.22
CA ASP A 315 20.93 -13.56 -4.37
C ASP A 315 20.60 -13.20 -2.90
N GLU A 316 20.81 -14.14 -1.99
CA GLU A 316 20.55 -13.96 -0.55
C GLU A 316 21.41 -12.87 0.12
N ASN A 317 22.51 -12.47 -0.52
CA ASN A 317 23.40 -11.39 -0.05
C ASN A 317 23.01 -10.01 -0.59
N THR A 318 21.94 -9.93 -1.38
CA THR A 318 21.42 -8.66 -1.90
C THR A 318 20.52 -7.99 -0.85
N ASP A 319 20.88 -6.77 -0.41
CA ASP A 319 20.08 -5.99 0.54
C ASP A 319 18.83 -5.42 -0.12
N TYR A 320 18.93 -4.95 -1.36
CA TYR A 320 17.76 -4.54 -2.15
C TYR A 320 17.99 -4.72 -3.67
N GLY A 321 16.88 -4.91 -4.38
CA GLY A 321 16.82 -5.19 -5.80
C GLY A 321 16.64 -3.95 -6.67
N ALA A 322 15.81 -4.09 -7.73
CA ALA A 322 15.62 -3.06 -8.75
C ALA A 322 14.51 -2.06 -8.38
N ILE A 323 14.57 -0.88 -9.00
CA ILE A 323 13.46 0.06 -9.14
C ILE A 323 12.49 -0.50 -10.20
N ILE A 324 11.20 -0.28 -10.01
CA ILE A 324 10.17 -0.93 -10.82
C ILE A 324 10.31 -0.70 -12.34
N ASN A 325 10.64 0.49 -12.77
CA ASN A 325 10.76 0.83 -14.19
C ASN A 325 11.67 2.04 -14.42
N GLN A 326 12.00 2.30 -15.68
CA GLN A 326 12.86 3.42 -16.08
C GLN A 326 12.29 4.77 -15.66
N LYS A 327 10.98 4.97 -15.77
CA LYS A 327 10.35 6.25 -15.40
C LYS A 327 10.54 6.59 -13.92
N GLN A 328 10.39 5.60 -13.02
CA GLN A 328 10.62 5.79 -11.60
C GLN A 328 12.11 6.03 -11.32
N LEU A 329 13.00 5.29 -11.98
CA LEU A 329 14.44 5.44 -11.87
C LEU A 329 14.89 6.86 -12.28
N ASP A 330 14.36 7.39 -13.38
CA ASP A 330 14.66 8.74 -13.86
C ASP A 330 14.12 9.80 -12.90
N SER A 331 12.91 9.63 -12.38
CA SER A 331 12.31 10.53 -11.38
C SER A 331 13.16 10.64 -10.11
N ILE A 332 13.67 9.52 -9.59
CA ILE A 332 14.58 9.51 -8.44
C ILE A 332 15.86 10.28 -8.79
N HIS A 333 16.44 10.00 -9.96
CA HIS A 333 17.70 10.61 -10.38
C HIS A 333 17.55 12.12 -10.56
N GLU A 334 16.50 12.58 -11.22
CA GLU A 334 16.21 14.01 -11.41
C GLU A 334 16.13 14.76 -10.08
N LYS A 335 15.35 14.25 -9.10
CA LYS A 335 15.23 14.86 -7.77
C LYS A 335 16.58 14.96 -7.06
N VAL A 336 17.41 13.90 -7.12
CA VAL A 336 18.75 13.88 -6.51
C VAL A 336 19.67 14.89 -7.19
N GLN A 337 19.71 14.95 -8.53
CA GLN A 337 20.55 15.88 -9.26
C GLN A 337 20.13 17.36 -9.04
N ASP A 338 18.83 17.62 -8.95
CA ASP A 338 18.33 18.96 -8.64
C ASP A 338 18.75 19.41 -7.24
N ALA A 339 18.66 18.56 -6.23
CA ALA A 339 19.11 18.87 -4.88
C ALA A 339 20.63 19.19 -4.84
N ILE A 340 21.47 18.38 -5.51
CA ILE A 340 22.92 18.62 -5.62
C ILE A 340 23.20 19.96 -6.30
N LYS A 341 22.49 20.26 -7.40
CA LYS A 341 22.62 21.54 -8.11
C LYS A 341 22.21 22.73 -7.24
N ASN A 342 21.25 22.53 -6.35
CA ASN A 342 20.76 23.55 -5.41
C ASN A 342 21.66 23.71 -4.16
N GLY A 343 22.73 22.90 -4.04
CA GLY A 343 23.73 23.02 -2.98
C GLY A 343 23.74 21.90 -1.93
N ALA A 344 22.89 20.88 -2.07
CA ALA A 344 22.98 19.70 -1.21
C ALA A 344 24.31 18.95 -1.40
N THR A 345 24.86 18.43 -0.31
CA THR A 345 26.12 17.69 -0.33
C THR A 345 25.87 16.21 -0.55
N LEU A 346 26.41 15.66 -1.63
CA LEU A 346 26.34 14.22 -1.90
C LEU A 346 27.38 13.48 -1.05
N MET A 347 26.93 12.68 -0.10
CA MET A 347 27.80 11.89 0.78
C MET A 347 28.12 10.51 0.18
N THR A 348 27.17 9.91 -0.54
CA THR A 348 27.33 8.64 -1.27
C THR A 348 26.23 8.46 -2.31
N GLY A 349 26.47 7.62 -3.32
CA GLY A 349 25.50 7.25 -4.35
C GLY A 349 25.24 8.33 -5.38
N GLY A 350 23.98 8.74 -5.55
CA GLY A 350 23.56 9.81 -6.45
C GLY A 350 23.56 9.46 -7.94
N HIS A 351 23.58 8.17 -8.29
CA HIS A 351 23.64 7.74 -9.68
C HIS A 351 22.94 6.40 -9.93
N GLN A 352 22.50 6.22 -11.16
CA GLN A 352 22.04 4.93 -11.67
C GLN A 352 23.23 3.97 -11.82
N LEU A 353 23.05 2.70 -11.46
CA LEU A 353 24.13 1.71 -11.60
C LEU A 353 24.33 1.31 -13.08
N LYS A 354 25.57 1.21 -13.52
CA LYS A 354 25.94 0.83 -14.90
C LYS A 354 25.81 -0.71 -15.08
N ARG A 355 24.59 -1.19 -15.11
CA ARG A 355 24.25 -2.60 -15.34
C ARG A 355 22.90 -2.72 -16.06
N HIS A 356 22.56 -3.93 -16.55
CA HIS A 356 21.20 -4.18 -17.05
C HIS A 356 20.17 -4.05 -15.91
N GLY A 357 18.95 -3.61 -16.26
CA GLY A 357 17.89 -3.37 -15.30
C GLY A 357 17.94 -1.98 -14.65
N PHE A 358 16.98 -1.72 -13.77
CA PHE A 358 16.70 -0.40 -13.21
C PHE A 358 17.24 -0.29 -11.77
N PHE A 359 18.52 -0.02 -11.61
CA PHE A 359 19.16 0.01 -10.30
C PHE A 359 19.70 1.39 -9.96
N TYR A 360 19.46 1.82 -8.72
CA TYR A 360 19.97 3.07 -8.19
C TYR A 360 20.89 2.83 -6.98
N ALA A 361 21.98 3.59 -6.89
CA ALA A 361 22.94 3.46 -5.81
C ALA A 361 22.36 3.96 -4.47
N PRO A 362 22.70 3.32 -3.32
CA PRO A 362 22.31 3.81 -2.01
C PRO A 362 22.82 5.24 -1.82
N THR A 363 21.91 6.19 -1.62
CA THR A 363 22.20 7.61 -1.71
C THR A 363 21.95 8.32 -0.40
N VAL A 364 22.89 9.17 0.01
CA VAL A 364 22.75 10.10 1.14
C VAL A 364 23.06 11.51 0.66
N LEU A 365 22.12 12.40 0.86
CA LEU A 365 22.22 13.84 0.62
C LEU A 365 22.18 14.54 1.97
N ASP A 366 23.16 15.41 2.22
CA ASP A 366 23.21 16.28 3.40
C ASP A 366 22.96 17.74 3.02
N SER A 367 22.57 18.54 4.01
CA SER A 367 22.28 19.96 3.85
C SER A 367 21.22 20.23 2.77
N VAL A 368 20.22 19.33 2.69
CA VAL A 368 19.10 19.48 1.76
C VAL A 368 18.22 20.63 2.23
N ARG A 369 17.81 21.46 1.29
CA ARG A 369 16.92 22.60 1.57
C ARG A 369 15.46 22.12 1.63
N LYS A 370 14.67 22.73 2.50
CA LYS A 370 13.23 22.44 2.61
C LYS A 370 12.47 22.70 1.30
N ASP A 371 13.00 23.55 0.41
CA ASP A 371 12.37 23.86 -0.90
C ASP A 371 12.75 22.88 -2.00
N ASP A 372 13.74 22.01 -1.82
CA ASP A 372 14.18 21.07 -2.84
C ASP A 372 13.10 19.99 -3.10
N ASN A 373 12.94 19.59 -4.36
CA ASN A 373 11.94 18.60 -4.74
C ASN A 373 12.17 17.24 -4.04
N VAL A 374 13.43 16.88 -3.77
CA VAL A 374 13.78 15.67 -3.01
C VAL A 374 13.27 15.72 -1.56
N PHE A 375 12.88 16.89 -1.05
CA PHE A 375 12.37 17.09 0.29
C PHE A 375 10.85 17.37 0.31
N LYS A 376 10.32 18.03 -0.71
CA LYS A 376 8.89 18.34 -0.84
C LYS A 376 8.07 17.17 -1.37
N ASP A 377 8.60 16.45 -2.35
CA ASP A 377 7.90 15.36 -3.03
C ASP A 377 8.40 14.02 -2.52
N GLU A 378 7.49 13.04 -2.47
CA GLU A 378 7.84 11.65 -2.21
C GLU A 378 8.93 11.17 -3.19
N ILE A 379 10.06 10.67 -2.67
CA ILE A 379 11.17 10.19 -3.50
C ILE A 379 10.86 8.81 -4.09
N PHE A 380 10.36 7.92 -3.25
CA PHE A 380 10.03 6.53 -3.59
C PHE A 380 11.23 5.79 -4.20
N GLY A 381 12.40 5.89 -3.53
CA GLY A 381 13.69 5.35 -3.95
C GLY A 381 14.71 5.30 -2.81
N PRO A 382 15.90 4.66 -2.99
CA PRO A 382 16.89 4.40 -1.94
C PRO A 382 17.73 5.64 -1.61
N VAL A 383 17.09 6.74 -1.24
CA VAL A 383 17.70 8.04 -1.00
C VAL A 383 17.30 8.57 0.36
N LEU A 384 18.27 9.00 1.15
CA LEU A 384 18.08 9.69 2.42
C LEU A 384 18.40 11.19 2.23
N ALA A 385 17.42 12.05 2.45
CA ALA A 385 17.54 13.51 2.36
C ALA A 385 17.59 14.09 3.77
N ILE A 386 18.73 14.67 4.17
CA ILE A 386 19.03 15.10 5.54
C ILE A 386 19.12 16.63 5.59
N THR A 387 18.49 17.19 6.62
CA THR A 387 18.62 18.60 7.01
C THR A 387 18.81 18.71 8.52
N THR A 388 19.38 19.81 9.00
CA THR A 388 19.59 20.06 10.44
C THR A 388 18.50 20.94 11.03
N TYR A 389 18.29 20.79 12.35
CA TYR A 389 17.43 21.69 13.12
C TYR A 389 18.07 21.96 14.51
N ARG A 390 17.59 22.99 15.23
CA ARG A 390 18.01 23.37 16.59
C ARG A 390 16.91 23.31 17.60
N ASP A 391 15.75 23.80 17.24
CA ASP A 391 14.62 23.95 18.14
C ASP A 391 13.60 22.84 17.92
N PHE A 392 13.26 22.12 19.01
CA PHE A 392 12.37 20.97 18.95
C PHE A 392 10.92 21.37 18.59
N GLU A 393 10.47 22.53 19.07
CA GLU A 393 9.14 23.05 18.76
C GLU A 393 9.04 23.40 17.26
N GLN A 394 10.08 24.04 16.73
CA GLN A 394 10.14 24.41 15.32
C GLN A 394 10.21 23.18 14.39
N VAL A 395 10.95 22.12 14.76
CA VAL A 395 11.03 20.94 13.91
C VAL A 395 9.70 20.17 13.83
N ILE A 396 8.88 20.19 14.87
CA ILE A 396 7.51 19.63 14.81
C ILE A 396 6.67 20.39 13.76
N GLU A 397 6.76 21.72 13.72
CA GLU A 397 6.06 22.53 12.70
C GLU A 397 6.62 22.28 11.31
N ASP A 398 7.94 22.21 11.16
CA ASP A 398 8.60 21.87 9.90
C ASP A 398 8.26 20.46 9.39
N ALA A 399 8.15 19.49 10.29
CA ALA A 399 7.71 18.14 9.98
C ALA A 399 6.27 18.10 9.48
N ASN A 400 5.41 18.96 10.05
CA ASN A 400 4.00 19.10 9.66
C ASN A 400 3.78 19.94 8.38
N ASP A 401 4.80 20.65 7.89
CA ASP A 401 4.72 21.47 6.67
C ASP A 401 4.79 20.61 5.41
N THR A 402 3.71 19.89 5.16
CA THR A 402 3.52 19.03 3.98
C THR A 402 2.04 18.78 3.75
N ASN A 403 1.64 18.47 2.52
CA ASN A 403 0.29 17.99 2.19
C ASN A 403 0.12 16.50 2.51
N ALA A 404 1.20 15.75 2.70
CA ALA A 404 1.15 14.35 3.09
C ALA A 404 0.83 14.18 4.59
N GLY A 405 0.38 13.01 4.96
CA GLY A 405 0.02 12.70 6.35
C GLY A 405 -0.12 11.21 6.62
N LEU A 406 0.70 10.34 5.98
CA LEU A 406 0.61 8.89 6.19
C LEU A 406 1.38 8.49 7.45
N SER A 407 2.69 8.58 7.44
CA SER A 407 3.57 8.13 8.54
C SER A 407 4.58 9.20 8.93
N SER A 408 5.10 9.11 10.16
CA SER A 408 6.12 9.96 10.74
C SER A 408 6.95 9.19 11.76
N TYR A 409 8.17 9.68 12.07
CA TYR A 409 9.10 9.01 12.97
C TYR A 409 9.72 9.98 13.95
N ILE A 410 9.96 9.50 15.18
CA ILE A 410 10.73 10.19 16.21
C ILE A 410 11.75 9.24 16.85
N PHE A 411 12.99 9.64 16.94
CA PHE A 411 14.05 8.95 17.65
C PHE A 411 14.55 9.81 18.81
N SER A 412 14.26 9.39 20.03
CA SER A 412 14.65 10.07 21.27
C SER A 412 14.54 9.13 22.47
N GLU A 413 15.52 9.16 23.38
CA GLU A 413 15.42 8.51 24.68
C GLU A 413 14.70 9.43 25.72
N ASN A 414 14.32 10.65 25.36
CA ASN A 414 13.55 11.57 26.19
C ASN A 414 12.04 11.33 25.99
N LEU A 415 11.38 10.75 27.00
CA LEU A 415 9.95 10.45 26.95
C LEU A 415 9.08 11.68 26.66
N THR A 416 9.46 12.88 27.15
CA THR A 416 8.70 14.11 26.89
C THR A 416 8.73 14.46 25.42
N GLU A 417 9.88 14.36 24.74
CA GLU A 417 9.99 14.58 23.30
C GLU A 417 9.15 13.57 22.50
N VAL A 418 9.23 12.28 22.88
CA VAL A 418 8.43 11.22 22.24
C VAL A 418 6.93 11.50 22.37
N MET A 419 6.44 11.79 23.59
CA MET A 419 5.02 12.05 23.83
C MET A 419 4.54 13.32 23.11
N THR A 420 5.35 14.39 23.11
CA THR A 420 5.04 15.63 22.40
C THR A 420 4.96 15.41 20.89
N ALA A 421 5.92 14.67 20.32
CA ALA A 421 5.89 14.33 18.90
C ALA A 421 4.65 13.49 18.55
N THR A 422 4.33 12.47 19.36
CA THR A 422 3.16 11.62 19.15
C THR A 422 1.84 12.40 19.19
N GLU A 423 1.74 13.42 20.05
CA GLU A 423 0.55 14.27 20.14
C GLU A 423 0.45 15.29 19.02
N ARG A 424 1.58 15.85 18.56
CA ARG A 424 1.59 17.02 17.68
C ARG A 424 1.91 16.76 16.21
N LEU A 425 2.50 15.61 15.88
CA LEU A 425 2.70 15.22 14.49
C LEU A 425 1.34 14.86 13.87
N LYS A 426 1.05 15.47 12.71
CA LYS A 426 -0.27 15.37 12.03
C LYS A 426 -0.23 14.29 10.94
N PHE A 427 -0.01 13.05 11.38
CA PHE A 427 0.10 11.87 10.52
C PHE A 427 -0.77 10.75 11.07
N GLY A 428 -1.20 9.84 10.19
CA GLY A 428 -1.99 8.68 10.58
C GLY A 428 -1.21 7.71 11.46
N GLU A 429 0.11 7.64 11.27
CA GLU A 429 1.01 6.76 12.02
C GLU A 429 2.22 7.53 12.56
N VAL A 430 2.57 7.27 13.82
CA VAL A 430 3.77 7.82 14.47
C VAL A 430 4.60 6.67 15.03
N TYR A 431 5.80 6.48 14.49
CA TYR A 431 6.75 5.45 14.91
C TYR A 431 7.80 6.07 15.83
N ALA A 432 7.84 5.64 17.09
CA ALA A 432 8.78 6.14 18.09
C ALA A 432 9.84 5.09 18.42
N ASN A 433 11.11 5.37 18.12
CA ASN A 433 12.25 4.46 18.34
C ASN A 433 12.12 3.07 17.70
N CYS A 434 11.39 2.98 16.59
CA CYS A 434 11.19 1.74 15.83
C CYS A 434 11.08 2.02 14.31
N GLU A 435 11.13 0.96 13.52
CA GLU A 435 10.81 1.00 12.09
C GLU A 435 9.29 0.93 11.84
N ALA A 436 8.87 1.24 10.60
CA ALA A 436 7.47 1.07 10.20
C ALA A 436 7.11 -0.41 10.12
N GLU A 437 6.56 -0.92 11.20
CA GLU A 437 5.99 -2.26 11.26
C GLU A 437 4.46 -2.15 11.28
N GLU A 438 3.87 -2.03 10.10
CA GLU A 438 2.41 -2.02 9.96
C GLU A 438 1.83 -3.35 10.47
N VAL A 439 1.15 -3.31 11.60
CA VAL A 439 0.53 -4.51 12.20
C VAL A 439 -0.88 -4.69 11.68
N VAL A 440 -1.26 -5.94 11.40
CA VAL A 440 -2.56 -6.28 10.78
C VAL A 440 -3.79 -5.89 11.62
N ASN A 441 -3.61 -5.68 12.93
CA ASN A 441 -4.63 -5.22 13.88
C ASN A 441 -4.56 -3.72 14.19
N GLY A 442 -3.63 -2.99 13.55
CA GLY A 442 -3.55 -1.54 13.61
C GLY A 442 -4.59 -0.84 12.74
N TYR A 443 -4.32 0.39 12.37
CA TYR A 443 -5.11 1.11 11.37
C TYR A 443 -4.17 1.88 10.46
N HIS A 444 -4.01 1.39 9.24
CA HIS A 444 -3.20 2.03 8.21
C HIS A 444 -4.05 3.06 7.47
N ALA A 445 -3.87 4.33 7.80
CA ALA A 445 -4.70 5.42 7.27
C ALA A 445 -3.90 6.72 7.13
N GLY A 446 -4.03 7.35 5.99
CA GLY A 446 -3.42 8.66 5.73
C GLY A 446 -4.33 9.82 6.13
N TRP A 447 -3.73 10.90 6.64
CA TRP A 447 -4.38 12.20 6.79
C TRP A 447 -4.12 13.07 5.57
N ARG A 448 -4.85 14.17 5.41
CA ARG A 448 -4.69 15.16 4.34
C ARG A 448 -4.74 14.50 2.95
N GLU A 449 -3.73 14.76 2.09
CA GLU A 449 -3.66 14.19 0.74
C GLU A 449 -3.10 12.75 0.71
N SER A 450 -2.75 12.17 1.87
CA SER A 450 -2.32 10.78 1.95
C SER A 450 -3.46 9.78 2.07
N GLY A 451 -4.69 10.20 2.30
CA GLY A 451 -5.78 9.24 2.31
C GLY A 451 -7.15 9.76 2.74
N LEU A 452 -8.13 8.90 2.55
CA LEU A 452 -9.50 9.01 3.03
C LEU A 452 -9.99 7.60 3.36
N GLY A 453 -10.35 7.32 4.63
CA GLY A 453 -10.52 5.96 5.11
C GLY A 453 -9.17 5.32 5.41
N GLY A 454 -9.07 4.00 5.30
CA GLY A 454 -7.83 3.27 5.55
C GLY A 454 -8.02 1.77 5.45
N ALA A 455 -6.98 1.02 5.80
CA ALA A 455 -6.95 -0.43 5.84
C ALA A 455 -6.49 -0.94 7.21
N ASP A 456 -6.45 -2.24 7.35
CA ASP A 456 -6.05 -2.97 8.54
C ASP A 456 -6.98 -2.74 9.76
N GLY A 457 -6.84 -3.56 10.76
CA GLY A 457 -7.64 -3.48 11.97
C GLY A 457 -9.15 -3.58 11.75
N ILE A 458 -9.88 -3.30 12.81
CA ILE A 458 -11.35 -3.29 12.76
C ILE A 458 -11.87 -2.11 11.93
N HIS A 459 -11.18 -0.98 11.92
CA HIS A 459 -11.61 0.19 11.16
C HIS A 459 -11.55 -0.05 9.65
N GLY A 460 -10.47 -0.67 9.13
CA GLY A 460 -10.38 -1.07 7.73
C GLY A 460 -11.42 -2.12 7.34
N PHE A 461 -11.76 -3.02 8.27
CA PHE A 461 -12.83 -3.99 8.09
C PHE A 461 -14.22 -3.33 7.98
N GLU A 462 -14.50 -2.32 8.83
CA GLU A 462 -15.75 -1.59 8.88
C GLU A 462 -15.99 -0.69 7.64
N GLU A 463 -14.94 -0.39 6.86
CA GLU A 463 -15.08 0.35 5.59
C GLU A 463 -16.05 -0.34 4.60
N TYR A 464 -16.22 -1.64 4.69
CA TYR A 464 -17.06 -2.46 3.81
C TYR A 464 -18.52 -2.58 4.27
N TYR A 465 -18.94 -1.78 5.26
CA TYR A 465 -20.31 -1.77 5.76
C TYR A 465 -21.04 -0.45 5.50
N ASN A 466 -22.35 -0.58 5.31
CA ASN A 466 -23.34 0.45 5.54
C ASN A 466 -24.02 0.23 6.89
N THR A 467 -24.42 1.31 7.55
CA THR A 467 -25.12 1.26 8.85
C THR A 467 -26.60 1.53 8.66
N THR A 468 -27.44 0.63 9.19
CA THR A 468 -28.92 0.79 9.23
C THR A 468 -29.37 0.97 10.68
N VAL A 469 -30.24 1.95 10.91
CA VAL A 469 -30.93 2.11 12.20
C VAL A 469 -32.37 1.59 12.07
N SER A 470 -32.76 0.64 12.94
CA SER A 470 -34.10 0.06 12.97
C SER A 470 -34.79 0.46 14.27
N TYR A 471 -35.99 1.02 14.15
CA TYR A 471 -36.88 1.33 15.26
C TYR A 471 -37.98 0.29 15.30
N ILE A 472 -38.03 -0.55 16.34
CA ILE A 472 -38.93 -1.69 16.46
C ILE A 472 -39.85 -1.46 17.65
N ARG A 473 -41.14 -1.30 17.40
CA ARG A 473 -42.19 -1.21 18.44
C ARG A 473 -42.97 -2.51 18.52
N TYR A 474 -43.27 -2.96 19.74
CA TYR A 474 -44.00 -4.22 20.01
C TYR A 474 -44.93 -4.12 21.21
#